data_4f34bd9b9dddd211b5dcd8c71130d603
#
_entry.id   4f34bd9b9dddd211b5dcd8c71130d603
#
_cell.length_a   1.000
_cell.length_b   1.000
_cell.length_c   1.000
_cell.angle_alpha   90.00
_cell.angle_beta   90.00
_cell.angle_gamma   90.00
#
_symmetry.space_group_name_H-M   'P 1'
#
loop_
_entity.id
_entity.type
_entity.pdbx_description
1 polymer ?
#
loop_
_entity_poly.entity_id
_entity_poly.type
_entity_poly.pdbx_seq_one_letter_code
_entity_poly.pdbx_strand_id
1 'polypeptide(L)'
;MKKYVKISSVKGSMRISASKSAAQRAVACALLAKGDSVIKNIDLCDDIEAAVRAATALGAAFQWNGSSLEVTGGLKKTDASIDCGEAGLSMRMFAPIAALLSDEITLCAKGSLTRRPLDMIAAPLKELGADVELVGENVKHGAPVKIRGPLKGGTVHVDGSVSSQFLTGLLIALTQTESDSEVIVDNLKSKPYVAMTLDMVKQFGGKIINHDFKRFEVKPSPFTAGAIDVEGDWSSASFIICIAALAGDIVIKNLMKNSLQADIAVLKAIERAGVDFSFVGDSLLVNKSKVESFDFDASDCPDLFPPL
;
A
#
# COMPACT_ATOMS: atom_id res chain seq x y z
N MET A 1 -13.20 -29.78 0.76
CA MET A 1 -14.03 -29.63 1.97
C MET A 1 -15.31 -28.91 1.57
N LYS A 2 -16.50 -29.46 1.85
CA LYS A 2 -17.77 -28.76 1.62
C LYS A 2 -18.14 -27.98 2.88
N LYS A 3 -18.40 -26.69 2.75
CA LYS A 3 -18.90 -25.84 3.84
C LYS A 3 -20.37 -25.52 3.57
N TYR A 4 -21.18 -25.60 4.61
CA TYR A 4 -22.60 -25.23 4.56
C TYR A 4 -22.77 -23.90 5.27
N VAL A 5 -23.33 -22.90 4.56
CA VAL A 5 -23.68 -21.61 5.12
C VAL A 5 -25.18 -21.56 5.34
N LYS A 6 -25.61 -21.24 6.57
CA LYS A 6 -27.02 -20.98 6.87
C LYS A 6 -27.26 -19.47 6.87
N ILE A 7 -28.37 -19.05 6.31
CA ILE A 7 -28.84 -17.68 6.43
C ILE A 7 -29.07 -17.40 7.92
N SER A 8 -28.43 -16.35 8.42
CA SER A 8 -28.55 -15.91 9.81
C SER A 8 -28.76 -14.40 9.83
N SER A 9 -29.32 -13.87 10.91
CA SER A 9 -29.27 -12.44 11.18
C SER A 9 -27.98 -12.12 11.94
N VAL A 10 -27.38 -10.96 11.63
CA VAL A 10 -26.22 -10.42 12.34
C VAL A 10 -26.58 -9.09 12.98
N LYS A 11 -26.08 -8.82 14.18
CA LYS A 11 -26.27 -7.55 14.87
C LYS A 11 -25.15 -7.31 15.84
N GLY A 12 -24.66 -6.08 15.91
CA GLY A 12 -23.65 -5.71 16.87
C GLY A 12 -22.70 -4.62 16.41
N SER A 13 -21.53 -4.56 17.00
CA SER A 13 -20.49 -3.63 16.60
C SER A 13 -19.14 -4.32 16.50
N MET A 14 -18.32 -3.87 15.57
CA MET A 14 -16.92 -4.33 15.45
C MET A 14 -16.01 -3.17 15.07
N ARG A 15 -14.74 -3.28 15.48
CA ARG A 15 -13.68 -2.42 14.98
C ARG A 15 -13.03 -3.08 13.78
N ILE A 16 -12.87 -2.34 12.70
CA ILE A 16 -12.09 -2.79 11.54
C ILE A 16 -10.60 -2.67 11.86
N SER A 17 -9.84 -3.64 11.38
CA SER A 17 -8.36 -3.61 11.42
C SER A 17 -7.80 -2.40 10.69
N ALA A 18 -6.57 -2.05 11.01
CA ALA A 18 -5.86 -0.97 10.33
C ALA A 18 -5.62 -1.27 8.84
N SER A 19 -5.60 -0.21 8.03
CA SER A 19 -5.32 -0.32 6.60
C SER A 19 -3.92 -0.85 6.33
N LYS A 20 -3.83 -2.05 5.77
CA LYS A 20 -2.56 -2.67 5.36
C LYS A 20 -1.78 -1.77 4.40
N SER A 21 -2.50 -1.19 3.44
CA SER A 21 -1.92 -0.35 2.40
C SER A 21 -1.34 0.96 2.94
N ALA A 22 -1.99 1.58 3.93
CA ALA A 22 -1.48 2.76 4.60
C ALA A 22 -0.31 2.42 5.52
N ALA A 23 -0.44 1.36 6.33
CA ALA A 23 0.58 0.93 7.28
C ALA A 23 1.91 0.54 6.60
N GLN A 24 1.88 -0.21 5.49
CA GLN A 24 3.11 -0.56 4.74
C GLN A 24 3.82 0.70 4.21
N ARG A 25 3.07 1.71 3.73
CA ARG A 25 3.64 3.00 3.30
C ARG A 25 4.25 3.75 4.47
N ALA A 26 3.58 3.78 5.62
CA ALA A 26 4.10 4.40 6.83
C ALA A 26 5.42 3.73 7.28
N VAL A 27 5.51 2.41 7.24
CA VAL A 27 6.74 1.65 7.53
C VAL A 27 7.86 2.02 6.56
N ALA A 28 7.57 2.11 5.26
CA ALA A 28 8.57 2.48 4.24
C ALA A 28 9.07 3.92 4.42
N CYS A 29 8.17 4.87 4.71
CA CYS A 29 8.57 6.26 4.96
C CYS A 29 9.31 6.40 6.29
N ALA A 30 8.90 5.69 7.35
CA ALA A 30 9.58 5.70 8.64
C ALA A 30 11.01 5.12 8.57
N LEU A 31 11.24 4.08 7.75
CA LEU A 31 12.61 3.59 7.45
C LEU A 31 13.50 4.71 6.94
N LEU A 32 12.98 5.56 6.05
CA LEU A 32 13.74 6.61 5.37
C LEU A 32 13.84 7.91 6.20
N ALA A 33 13.01 8.07 7.23
CA ALA A 33 13.03 9.21 8.11
C ALA A 33 14.23 9.12 9.09
N LYS A 34 14.83 10.27 9.39
CA LYS A 34 15.87 10.34 10.43
C LYS A 34 15.22 10.50 11.80
N GLY A 35 15.56 9.59 12.74
CA GLY A 35 15.06 9.60 14.10
C GLY A 35 13.91 8.60 14.33
N ASP A 36 13.13 8.84 15.39
CA ASP A 36 12.12 7.91 15.87
C ASP A 36 10.72 8.32 15.42
N SER A 37 10.04 7.43 14.71
CA SER A 37 8.65 7.59 14.30
C SER A 37 7.76 6.65 15.11
N VAL A 38 6.48 7.02 15.26
CA VAL A 38 5.47 6.17 15.90
C VAL A 38 4.31 5.97 14.94
N ILE A 39 4.08 4.73 14.52
CA ILE A 39 2.93 4.35 13.70
C ILE A 39 1.86 3.82 14.65
N LYS A 40 0.77 4.58 14.82
CA LYS A 40 -0.35 4.26 15.71
C LYS A 40 -1.45 3.52 14.97
N ASN A 41 -2.32 2.86 15.74
CA ASN A 41 -3.48 2.14 15.21
C ASN A 41 -3.07 1.14 14.09
N ILE A 42 -2.01 0.35 14.33
CA ILE A 42 -1.51 -0.66 13.40
C ILE A 42 -1.82 -2.06 13.96
N ASP A 43 -2.31 -2.92 13.09
CA ASP A 43 -2.60 -4.33 13.42
C ASP A 43 -1.61 -5.24 12.69
N LEU A 44 -1.15 -6.31 13.37
CA LEU A 44 -0.21 -7.26 12.79
C LEU A 44 -0.90 -8.18 11.78
N CYS A 45 -0.31 -8.33 10.61
CA CYS A 45 -0.68 -9.30 9.58
C CYS A 45 0.53 -9.61 8.69
N ASP A 46 0.44 -10.65 7.88
CA ASP A 46 1.54 -11.13 7.02
C ASP A 46 2.13 -10.01 6.13
N ASP A 47 1.29 -9.13 5.60
CA ASP A 47 1.72 -8.00 4.76
C ASP A 47 2.52 -6.96 5.56
N ILE A 48 2.11 -6.67 6.80
CA ILE A 48 2.83 -5.74 7.68
C ILE A 48 4.14 -6.37 8.16
N GLU A 49 4.13 -7.65 8.51
CA GLU A 49 5.35 -8.38 8.85
C GLU A 49 6.36 -8.38 7.70
N ALA A 50 5.90 -8.56 6.46
CA ALA A 50 6.75 -8.48 5.28
C ALA A 50 7.36 -7.09 5.11
N ALA A 51 6.59 -6.01 5.32
CA ALA A 51 7.10 -4.65 5.25
C ALA A 51 8.12 -4.37 6.39
N VAL A 52 7.85 -4.83 7.60
CA VAL A 52 8.76 -4.71 8.75
C VAL A 52 10.05 -5.48 8.49
N ARG A 53 9.98 -6.75 7.99
CA ARG A 53 11.18 -7.51 7.61
C ARG A 53 12.00 -6.78 6.54
N ALA A 54 11.35 -6.26 5.50
CA ALA A 54 12.03 -5.50 4.45
C ALA A 54 12.73 -4.26 5.00
N ALA A 55 12.02 -3.47 5.82
CA ALA A 55 12.60 -2.27 6.40
C ALA A 55 13.71 -2.60 7.43
N THR A 56 13.62 -3.70 8.17
CA THR A 56 14.69 -4.18 9.06
C THR A 56 15.95 -4.56 8.27
N ALA A 57 15.81 -5.29 7.17
CA ALA A 57 16.94 -5.64 6.30
C ALA A 57 17.61 -4.40 5.68
N LEU A 58 16.86 -3.30 5.57
CA LEU A 58 17.31 -2.01 5.07
C LEU A 58 17.69 -1.02 6.18
N GLY A 59 17.72 -1.45 7.46
CA GLY A 59 18.36 -0.71 8.55
C GLY A 59 17.45 -0.13 9.61
N ALA A 60 16.14 -0.19 9.48
CA ALA A 60 15.24 0.26 10.55
C ALA A 60 15.22 -0.70 11.73
N ALA A 61 15.02 -0.17 12.94
CA ALA A 61 14.73 -0.94 14.14
C ALA A 61 13.27 -0.71 14.56
N PHE A 62 12.64 -1.77 15.06
CA PHE A 62 11.20 -1.77 15.38
C PHE A 62 10.95 -2.26 16.79
N GLN A 63 10.00 -1.61 17.48
CA GLN A 63 9.48 -2.04 18.77
C GLN A 63 7.96 -1.93 18.78
N TRP A 64 7.28 -3.07 19.02
CA TRP A 64 5.83 -3.10 19.18
C TRP A 64 5.43 -2.65 20.59
N ASN A 65 4.43 -1.76 20.66
CA ASN A 65 3.84 -1.29 21.90
C ASN A 65 2.30 -1.28 21.77
N GLY A 66 1.66 -2.39 22.09
CA GLY A 66 0.22 -2.60 21.85
C GLY A 66 -0.14 -2.49 20.37
N SER A 67 -1.01 -1.54 20.02
CA SER A 67 -1.40 -1.23 18.64
C SER A 67 -0.54 -0.13 18.01
N SER A 68 0.64 0.15 18.55
CA SER A 68 1.61 1.10 18.01
C SER A 68 2.91 0.39 17.67
N LEU A 69 3.57 0.88 16.63
CA LEU A 69 4.88 0.43 16.18
C LEU A 69 5.85 1.62 16.25
N GLU A 70 6.82 1.54 17.13
CA GLU A 70 7.93 2.48 17.20
C GLU A 70 8.98 2.09 16.18
N VAL A 71 9.49 3.07 15.43
CA VAL A 71 10.41 2.85 14.31
C VAL A 71 11.57 3.80 14.42
N THR A 72 12.76 3.30 14.66
CA THR A 72 14.01 4.06 14.49
C THR A 72 14.48 3.89 13.05
N GLY A 73 14.35 4.95 12.25
CA GLY A 73 14.71 4.95 10.84
C GLY A 73 16.19 5.12 10.60
N GLY A 74 16.59 4.89 9.37
CA GLY A 74 17.97 5.04 8.91
C GLY A 74 18.34 4.00 7.86
N LEU A 75 18.38 4.42 6.60
CA LEU A 75 18.66 3.52 5.48
C LEU A 75 20.12 3.06 5.49
N LYS A 76 20.33 1.77 5.66
CA LYS A 76 21.63 1.08 5.52
C LYS A 76 21.38 -0.40 5.26
N LYS A 77 22.27 -1.07 4.56
CA LYS A 77 22.18 -2.52 4.41
C LYS A 77 22.50 -3.22 5.74
N THR A 78 21.58 -4.01 6.25
CA THR A 78 21.80 -4.92 7.38
C THR A 78 21.70 -6.39 6.95
N ASP A 79 20.96 -6.66 5.87
CA ASP A 79 20.88 -7.99 5.25
C ASP A 79 20.92 -7.83 3.71
N ALA A 80 21.48 -8.83 3.04
CA ALA A 80 21.54 -8.89 1.59
C ALA A 80 20.28 -9.50 0.96
N SER A 81 19.38 -10.06 1.76
CA SER A 81 18.17 -10.74 1.29
C SER A 81 16.95 -10.24 2.05
N ILE A 82 15.92 -9.86 1.30
CA ILE A 82 14.63 -9.41 1.82
C ILE A 82 13.57 -10.45 1.49
N ASP A 83 12.99 -11.08 2.50
CA ASP A 83 11.84 -11.98 2.34
C ASP A 83 10.54 -11.17 2.36
N CYS A 84 9.96 -10.92 1.19
CA CYS A 84 8.67 -10.25 1.02
C CYS A 84 7.46 -11.18 1.21
N GLY A 85 7.66 -12.48 1.47
CA GLY A 85 6.58 -13.44 1.58
C GLY A 85 5.67 -13.45 0.36
N GLU A 86 4.36 -13.28 0.57
CA GLU A 86 3.35 -13.11 -0.50
C GLU A 86 2.90 -11.65 -0.68
N ALA A 87 3.54 -10.69 0.01
CA ALA A 87 3.17 -9.29 0.01
C ALA A 87 3.63 -8.55 -1.26
N GLY A 88 2.74 -8.46 -2.25
CA GLY A 88 3.03 -7.83 -3.54
C GLY A 88 3.39 -6.35 -3.44
N LEU A 89 2.76 -5.62 -2.51
CA LEU A 89 3.09 -4.21 -2.26
C LEU A 89 4.50 -4.09 -1.68
N SER A 90 4.86 -4.88 -0.66
CA SER A 90 6.20 -4.86 -0.08
C SER A 90 7.27 -5.14 -1.14
N MET A 91 7.10 -6.16 -1.97
CA MET A 91 8.05 -6.49 -3.04
C MET A 91 8.30 -5.32 -4.00
N ARG A 92 7.22 -4.73 -4.52
CA ARG A 92 7.31 -3.67 -5.54
C ARG A 92 7.68 -2.31 -4.95
N MET A 93 7.26 -2.03 -3.72
CA MET A 93 7.55 -0.78 -3.04
C MET A 93 9.00 -0.72 -2.52
N PHE A 94 9.49 -1.81 -1.94
CA PHE A 94 10.87 -1.84 -1.42
C PHE A 94 11.94 -2.02 -2.50
N ALA A 95 11.58 -2.41 -3.72
CA ALA A 95 12.54 -2.51 -4.82
C ALA A 95 13.25 -1.16 -5.13
N PRO A 96 12.55 -0.05 -5.42
CA PRO A 96 13.22 1.24 -5.61
C PRO A 96 13.85 1.81 -4.33
N ILE A 97 13.34 1.46 -3.14
CA ILE A 97 13.96 1.86 -1.86
C ILE A 97 15.30 1.14 -1.67
N ALA A 98 15.38 -0.15 -1.97
CA ALA A 98 16.63 -0.90 -1.94
C ALA A 98 17.65 -0.36 -2.94
N ALA A 99 17.18 0.14 -4.11
CA ALA A 99 18.03 0.77 -5.11
C ALA A 99 18.68 2.09 -4.64
N LEU A 100 18.29 2.67 -3.53
CA LEU A 100 19.00 3.82 -2.95
C LEU A 100 20.38 3.43 -2.40
N LEU A 101 20.62 2.15 -2.11
CA LEU A 101 21.88 1.64 -1.61
C LEU A 101 22.80 1.20 -2.76
N SER A 102 24.10 1.41 -2.63
CA SER A 102 25.12 0.91 -3.58
C SER A 102 25.36 -0.59 -3.45
N ASP A 103 24.87 -1.19 -2.38
CA ASP A 103 24.97 -2.64 -2.13
C ASP A 103 23.98 -3.44 -2.99
N GLU A 104 24.35 -4.68 -3.26
CA GLU A 104 23.40 -5.62 -3.87
C GLU A 104 22.42 -6.15 -2.82
N ILE A 105 21.15 -6.03 -3.12
CA ILE A 105 20.02 -6.53 -2.32
C ILE A 105 19.20 -7.49 -3.18
N THR A 106 18.87 -8.64 -2.62
CA THR A 106 17.99 -9.63 -3.27
C THR A 106 16.61 -9.61 -2.62
N LEU A 107 15.56 -9.29 -3.38
CA LEU A 107 14.19 -9.41 -2.92
C LEU A 107 13.64 -10.79 -3.30
N CYS A 108 13.19 -11.53 -2.30
CA CYS A 108 12.62 -12.86 -2.43
C CYS A 108 11.11 -12.85 -2.22
N ALA A 109 10.40 -13.76 -2.89
CA ALA A 109 8.96 -13.96 -2.75
C ALA A 109 8.63 -15.42 -2.47
N LYS A 110 7.44 -15.66 -1.94
CA LYS A 110 6.87 -16.99 -1.70
C LYS A 110 5.48 -17.12 -2.31
N GLY A 111 5.00 -18.35 -2.37
CA GLY A 111 3.62 -18.67 -2.76
C GLY A 111 3.19 -18.05 -4.09
N SER A 112 2.05 -17.39 -4.10
CA SER A 112 1.46 -16.80 -5.30
C SER A 112 2.27 -15.64 -5.90
N LEU A 113 3.06 -14.94 -5.07
CA LEU A 113 3.86 -13.79 -5.52
C LEU A 113 4.99 -14.19 -6.47
N THR A 114 5.53 -15.40 -6.36
CA THR A 114 6.57 -15.92 -7.27
C THR A 114 6.16 -15.94 -8.74
N ARG A 115 4.84 -15.91 -9.02
CA ARG A 115 4.25 -15.95 -10.37
C ARG A 115 3.71 -14.60 -10.83
N ARG A 116 3.74 -13.58 -9.97
CA ARG A 116 3.25 -12.24 -10.33
C ARG A 116 4.29 -11.46 -11.11
N PRO A 117 3.89 -10.63 -12.11
CA PRO A 117 4.82 -9.85 -12.91
C PRO A 117 5.67 -8.89 -12.05
N LEU A 118 6.97 -8.85 -12.32
CA LEU A 118 7.96 -7.95 -11.72
C LEU A 118 8.83 -7.26 -12.78
N ASP A 119 8.61 -7.54 -14.05
CA ASP A 119 9.31 -6.99 -15.20
C ASP A 119 9.21 -5.46 -15.27
N MET A 120 8.08 -4.89 -14.81
CA MET A 120 7.89 -3.43 -14.75
C MET A 120 8.91 -2.68 -13.87
N ILE A 121 9.64 -3.40 -13.00
CA ILE A 121 10.62 -2.79 -12.08
C ILE A 121 11.93 -2.45 -12.80
N ALA A 122 12.35 -3.30 -13.74
CA ALA A 122 13.71 -3.30 -14.26
C ALA A 122 14.03 -2.08 -15.13
N ALA A 123 13.19 -1.76 -16.12
CA ALA A 123 13.47 -0.67 -17.05
C ALA A 123 13.56 0.69 -16.35
N PRO A 124 12.57 1.12 -15.52
CA PRO A 124 12.63 2.42 -14.87
C PRO A 124 13.80 2.58 -13.89
N LEU A 125 14.15 1.53 -13.13
CA LEU A 125 15.28 1.60 -12.23
C LEU A 125 16.62 1.67 -12.97
N LYS A 126 16.76 0.99 -14.11
CA LYS A 126 17.95 1.09 -14.98
C LYS A 126 18.08 2.49 -15.62
N GLU A 127 16.99 3.09 -16.06
CA GLU A 127 16.99 4.47 -16.54
C GLU A 127 17.50 5.45 -15.49
N LEU A 128 17.22 5.18 -14.21
CA LEU A 128 17.68 5.97 -13.07
C LEU A 128 19.03 5.50 -12.48
N GLY A 129 19.77 4.65 -13.19
CA GLY A 129 21.14 4.27 -12.91
C GLY A 129 21.34 3.11 -11.93
N ALA A 130 20.28 2.40 -11.56
CA ALA A 130 20.41 1.18 -10.76
C ALA A 130 20.53 -0.06 -11.65
N ASP A 131 21.26 -1.08 -11.18
CA ASP A 131 21.28 -2.40 -11.82
C ASP A 131 20.16 -3.27 -11.28
N VAL A 132 19.43 -3.94 -12.17
CA VAL A 132 18.33 -4.85 -11.82
C VAL A 132 18.43 -6.14 -12.62
N GLU A 133 18.42 -7.26 -11.92
CA GLU A 133 18.43 -8.60 -12.50
C GLU A 133 17.22 -9.40 -11.97
N LEU A 134 16.38 -9.91 -12.89
CA LEU A 134 15.32 -10.85 -12.57
C LEU A 134 15.88 -12.27 -12.63
N VAL A 135 16.00 -12.93 -11.49
CA VAL A 135 16.74 -14.21 -11.35
C VAL A 135 15.80 -15.43 -11.31
N GLY A 136 14.48 -15.22 -11.29
CA GLY A 136 13.51 -16.30 -11.21
C GLY A 136 13.49 -17.22 -12.43
N GLU A 137 13.09 -18.47 -12.26
CA GLU A 137 13.00 -19.49 -13.34
C GLU A 137 12.12 -19.04 -14.52
N ASN A 138 11.15 -18.18 -14.28
CA ASN A 138 10.39 -17.46 -15.28
C ASN A 138 10.96 -16.05 -15.46
N VAL A 139 11.93 -15.87 -16.32
CA VAL A 139 12.65 -14.61 -16.61
C VAL A 139 11.70 -13.43 -16.90
N LYS A 140 10.46 -13.68 -17.29
CA LYS A 140 9.44 -12.64 -17.52
C LYS A 140 8.65 -12.21 -16.28
N HIS A 141 8.65 -13.00 -15.19
CA HIS A 141 7.68 -12.79 -14.12
C HIS A 141 8.23 -12.91 -12.70
N GLY A 142 9.60 -13.07 -12.48
CA GLY A 142 9.88 -13.72 -11.26
C GLY A 142 10.76 -13.05 -10.25
N ALA A 143 10.34 -13.23 -9.04
CA ALA A 143 11.23 -13.25 -7.88
C ALA A 143 12.11 -14.51 -7.93
N PRO A 144 13.37 -14.41 -7.46
CA PRO A 144 14.01 -13.24 -6.84
C PRO A 144 14.38 -12.13 -7.82
N VAL A 145 14.49 -10.91 -7.28
CA VAL A 145 15.00 -9.73 -8.00
C VAL A 145 16.24 -9.23 -7.29
N LYS A 146 17.37 -9.15 -7.98
CA LYS A 146 18.59 -8.51 -7.49
C LYS A 146 18.61 -7.05 -7.91
N ILE A 147 18.94 -6.18 -6.98
CA ILE A 147 18.96 -4.73 -7.18
C ILE A 147 20.24 -4.17 -6.59
N ARG A 148 20.91 -3.30 -7.35
CA ARG A 148 22.06 -2.54 -6.88
C ARG A 148 21.95 -1.11 -7.36
N GLY A 149 22.00 -0.15 -6.44
CA GLY A 149 22.04 1.27 -6.75
C GLY A 149 23.47 1.81 -6.86
N PRO A 150 23.66 3.12 -6.69
CA PRO A 150 22.69 4.05 -6.15
C PRO A 150 21.69 4.58 -7.18
N LEU A 151 20.43 4.63 -6.81
CA LEU A 151 19.39 5.27 -7.60
C LEU A 151 19.67 6.77 -7.71
N LYS A 152 19.54 7.31 -8.91
CA LYS A 152 19.76 8.74 -9.19
C LYS A 152 18.44 9.42 -9.51
N GLY A 153 18.37 10.74 -9.28
CA GLY A 153 17.27 11.53 -9.82
C GLY A 153 17.40 11.68 -11.35
N GLY A 154 16.28 12.00 -11.99
CA GLY A 154 16.21 12.17 -13.45
C GLY A 154 14.79 11.99 -13.96
N THR A 155 14.64 12.01 -15.28
CA THR A 155 13.37 11.74 -15.97
C THR A 155 13.24 10.25 -16.22
N VAL A 156 12.06 9.70 -15.91
CA VAL A 156 11.76 8.27 -16.08
C VAL A 156 10.33 8.06 -16.55
N HIS A 157 10.12 7.06 -17.40
CA HIS A 157 8.80 6.65 -17.89
C HIS A 157 8.33 5.37 -17.20
N VAL A 158 7.07 5.37 -16.76
CA VAL A 158 6.45 4.24 -16.05
C VAL A 158 5.12 3.90 -16.72
N ASP A 159 4.93 2.65 -17.10
CA ASP A 159 3.61 2.14 -17.47
C ASP A 159 2.82 1.77 -16.18
N GLY A 160 1.83 2.58 -15.87
CA GLY A 160 0.94 2.41 -14.72
C GLY A 160 -0.17 1.38 -14.91
N SER A 161 -0.25 0.73 -16.08
CA SER A 161 -1.33 -0.23 -16.40
C SER A 161 -1.23 -1.53 -15.60
N VAL A 162 -0.01 -1.93 -15.24
CA VAL A 162 0.26 -3.22 -14.57
C VAL A 162 0.08 -3.11 -13.05
N SER A 163 0.69 -2.09 -12.43
CA SER A 163 0.62 -1.93 -10.98
C SER A 163 1.04 -0.54 -10.49
N SER A 164 0.18 0.11 -9.73
CA SER A 164 0.50 1.34 -8.98
C SER A 164 1.47 1.11 -7.81
N GLN A 165 1.72 -0.14 -7.43
CA GLN A 165 2.56 -0.49 -6.28
C GLN A 165 4.04 -0.17 -6.51
N PHE A 166 4.55 -0.39 -7.74
CA PHE A 166 5.91 0.00 -8.09
C PHE A 166 6.06 1.53 -8.09
N LEU A 167 5.10 2.23 -8.70
CA LEU A 167 5.08 3.70 -8.72
C LEU A 167 5.08 4.27 -7.29
N THR A 168 4.35 3.65 -6.35
CA THR A 168 4.38 4.01 -4.92
C THR A 168 5.81 4.02 -4.37
N GLY A 169 6.54 2.93 -4.54
CA GLY A 169 7.92 2.83 -4.06
C GLY A 169 8.88 3.77 -4.77
N LEU A 170 8.72 3.93 -6.07
CA LEU A 170 9.53 4.84 -6.88
C LEU A 170 9.38 6.29 -6.42
N LEU A 171 8.14 6.77 -6.24
CA LEU A 171 7.87 8.12 -5.75
C LEU A 171 8.46 8.36 -4.35
N ILE A 172 8.35 7.37 -3.45
CA ILE A 172 8.97 7.43 -2.12
C ILE A 172 10.50 7.50 -2.24
N ALA A 173 11.12 6.62 -3.00
CA ALA A 173 12.57 6.54 -3.14
C ALA A 173 13.17 7.81 -3.77
N LEU A 174 12.54 8.35 -4.80
CA LEU A 174 13.04 9.54 -5.50
C LEU A 174 13.07 10.79 -4.61
N THR A 175 12.27 10.87 -3.54
CA THR A 175 12.40 11.96 -2.55
C THR A 175 13.74 11.92 -1.80
N GLN A 176 14.43 10.79 -1.79
CA GLN A 176 15.68 10.57 -1.07
C GLN A 176 16.93 10.64 -1.98
N THR A 177 16.76 10.90 -3.27
CA THR A 177 17.87 11.10 -4.22
C THR A 177 18.45 12.52 -4.07
N GLU A 178 19.60 12.77 -4.70
CA GLU A 178 20.31 14.05 -4.59
C GLU A 178 19.80 15.13 -5.56
N SER A 179 19.09 14.73 -6.62
CA SER A 179 18.61 15.63 -7.66
C SER A 179 17.12 15.45 -7.94
N ASP A 180 16.52 16.48 -8.53
CA ASP A 180 15.13 16.50 -8.95
C ASP A 180 14.81 15.34 -9.89
N SER A 181 13.59 14.86 -9.81
CA SER A 181 13.10 13.81 -10.71
C SER A 181 11.77 14.17 -11.34
N GLU A 182 11.56 13.68 -12.56
CA GLU A 182 10.29 13.73 -13.26
C GLU A 182 9.84 12.31 -13.60
N VAL A 183 8.69 11.91 -13.11
CA VAL A 183 8.11 10.60 -13.41
C VAL A 183 6.92 10.81 -14.35
N ILE A 184 7.03 10.32 -15.57
CA ILE A 184 5.98 10.37 -16.60
C ILE A 184 5.26 9.03 -16.56
N VAL A 185 3.93 9.06 -16.40
CA VAL A 185 3.14 7.85 -16.19
C VAL A 185 2.06 7.71 -17.25
N ASP A 186 2.10 6.62 -17.97
CA ASP A 186 1.07 6.24 -18.92
C ASP A 186 0.10 5.23 -18.30
N ASN A 187 -1.17 5.29 -18.73
CA ASN A 187 -2.20 4.29 -18.42
C ASN A 187 -2.39 3.98 -16.92
N LEU A 188 -2.18 4.94 -16.03
CA LEU A 188 -2.27 4.69 -14.59
C LEU A 188 -3.68 4.23 -14.19
N LYS A 189 -3.72 3.04 -13.60
CA LYS A 189 -4.87 2.46 -12.90
C LYS A 189 -4.71 2.62 -11.39
N SER A 190 -5.81 2.47 -10.66
CA SER A 190 -5.78 2.51 -9.19
C SER A 190 -5.17 3.82 -8.64
N LYS A 191 -5.55 4.95 -9.23
CA LYS A 191 -5.10 6.30 -8.84
C LYS A 191 -5.23 6.60 -7.33
N PRO A 192 -6.30 6.17 -6.63
CA PRO A 192 -6.41 6.42 -5.19
C PRO A 192 -5.25 5.87 -4.36
N TYR A 193 -4.67 4.73 -4.74
CA TYR A 193 -3.50 4.18 -4.04
C TYR A 193 -2.25 5.05 -4.21
N VAL A 194 -2.12 5.74 -5.35
CA VAL A 194 -1.05 6.73 -5.55
C VAL A 194 -1.34 7.99 -4.73
N ALA A 195 -2.61 8.44 -4.66
CA ALA A 195 -3.01 9.55 -3.79
C ALA A 195 -2.66 9.28 -2.31
N MET A 196 -2.93 8.05 -1.80
CA MET A 196 -2.49 7.63 -0.46
C MET A 196 -0.96 7.73 -0.29
N THR A 197 -0.19 7.42 -1.33
CA THR A 197 1.28 7.54 -1.29
C THR A 197 1.70 8.99 -1.19
N LEU A 198 1.12 9.87 -1.99
CA LEU A 198 1.41 11.31 -1.98
C LEU A 198 1.10 11.92 -0.61
N ASP A 199 -0.03 11.53 -0.01
CA ASP A 199 -0.42 11.99 1.32
C ASP A 199 0.57 11.49 2.39
N MET A 200 0.93 10.21 2.37
CA MET A 200 1.91 9.64 3.29
C MET A 200 3.28 10.33 3.16
N VAL A 201 3.78 10.52 1.94
CA VAL A 201 5.02 11.26 1.66
C VAL A 201 4.96 12.68 2.22
N LYS A 202 3.83 13.37 2.03
CA LYS A 202 3.61 14.72 2.58
C LYS A 202 3.64 14.73 4.11
N GLN A 203 3.05 13.74 4.78
CA GLN A 203 3.08 13.63 6.25
C GLN A 203 4.50 13.48 6.80
N PHE A 204 5.40 12.86 6.05
CA PHE A 204 6.84 12.78 6.39
C PHE A 204 7.66 13.98 5.86
N GLY A 205 7.04 15.02 5.29
CA GLY A 205 7.70 16.22 4.81
C GLY A 205 8.24 16.13 3.38
N GLY A 206 7.96 15.06 2.67
CA GLY A 206 8.36 14.90 1.28
C GLY A 206 7.59 15.83 0.32
N LYS A 207 8.22 16.15 -0.81
CA LYS A 207 7.72 17.14 -1.79
C LYS A 207 7.55 16.51 -3.17
N ILE A 208 6.28 16.27 -3.53
CA ILE A 208 5.90 15.76 -4.85
C ILE A 208 4.77 16.62 -5.40
N ILE A 209 4.92 17.11 -6.63
CA ILE A 209 3.85 17.81 -7.35
C ILE A 209 3.22 16.81 -8.31
N ASN A 210 1.93 16.62 -8.18
CA ASN A 210 1.14 15.72 -9.03
C ASN A 210 0.42 16.52 -10.12
N HIS A 211 0.69 16.19 -11.38
CA HIS A 211 0.00 16.73 -12.56
C HIS A 211 -0.95 15.66 -13.11
N ASP A 212 -2.17 15.63 -12.60
CA ASP A 212 -3.27 14.76 -13.03
C ASP A 212 -2.94 13.26 -13.11
N PHE A 213 -2.03 12.79 -12.25
CA PHE A 213 -1.52 11.41 -12.23
C PHE A 213 -0.85 10.96 -13.54
N LYS A 214 -0.49 11.90 -14.40
CA LYS A 214 0.25 11.65 -15.66
C LYS A 214 1.73 12.01 -15.54
N ARG A 215 2.05 12.95 -14.64
CA ARG A 215 3.40 13.43 -14.40
C ARG A 215 3.57 13.81 -12.94
N PHE A 216 4.69 13.42 -12.36
CA PHE A 216 5.05 13.77 -10.98
C PHE A 216 6.41 14.45 -10.98
N GLU A 217 6.49 15.64 -10.39
CA GLU A 217 7.75 16.30 -10.09
C GLU A 217 8.14 15.98 -8.65
N VAL A 218 9.26 15.30 -8.47
CA VAL A 218 9.76 14.88 -7.15
C VAL A 218 11.01 15.68 -6.80
N LYS A 219 10.96 16.35 -5.66
CA LYS A 219 12.09 17.13 -5.14
C LYS A 219 12.80 16.33 -4.04
N PRO A 220 14.15 16.37 -4.01
CA PRO A 220 14.90 15.88 -2.86
C PRO A 220 14.35 16.50 -1.58
N SER A 221 13.87 15.67 -0.68
CA SER A 221 13.22 16.11 0.54
C SER A 221 13.35 15.03 1.62
N PRO A 222 14.44 15.07 2.41
CA PRO A 222 14.66 14.10 3.47
C PRO A 222 13.46 14.03 4.41
N PHE A 223 13.03 12.81 4.73
CA PHE A 223 11.89 12.63 5.59
C PHE A 223 12.19 12.95 7.05
N THR A 224 11.19 13.51 7.71
CA THR A 224 11.21 13.82 9.13
C THR A 224 10.41 12.80 9.90
N ALA A 225 10.99 12.26 10.97
CA ALA A 225 10.31 11.34 11.86
C ALA A 225 9.13 12.02 12.56
N GLY A 226 8.07 11.25 12.82
CA GLY A 226 6.85 11.77 13.43
C GLY A 226 5.86 10.69 13.82
N ALA A 227 4.68 11.11 14.27
CA ALA A 227 3.59 10.21 14.62
C ALA A 227 2.60 10.13 13.45
N ILE A 228 2.31 8.92 13.02
CA ILE A 228 1.33 8.60 11.97
C ILE A 228 0.21 7.78 12.59
N ASP A 229 -1.02 8.18 12.38
CA ASP A 229 -2.21 7.40 12.79
C ASP A 229 -2.79 6.69 11.56
N VAL A 230 -2.79 5.37 11.57
CA VAL A 230 -3.27 4.56 10.45
C VAL A 230 -4.78 4.40 10.56
N GLU A 231 -5.51 4.81 9.55
CA GLU A 231 -6.96 4.62 9.47
C GLU A 231 -7.37 3.15 9.31
N GLY A 232 -8.64 2.83 9.55
CA GLY A 232 -9.19 1.49 9.33
C GLY A 232 -9.24 1.11 7.85
N ASP A 233 -9.21 -0.18 7.59
CA ASP A 233 -9.11 -0.77 6.25
C ASP A 233 -10.47 -0.84 5.56
N TRP A 234 -10.68 -0.03 4.53
CA TRP A 234 -11.92 -0.01 3.76
C TRP A 234 -12.11 -1.28 2.91
N SER A 235 -11.02 -1.94 2.48
CA SER A 235 -11.13 -3.22 1.77
C SER A 235 -11.73 -4.30 2.68
N SER A 236 -11.23 -4.40 3.93
CA SER A 236 -11.78 -5.32 4.92
C SER A 236 -13.20 -4.94 5.35
N ALA A 237 -13.46 -3.63 5.50
CA ALA A 237 -14.78 -3.12 5.87
C ALA A 237 -15.84 -3.46 4.83
N SER A 238 -15.49 -3.48 3.53
CA SER A 238 -16.43 -3.73 2.44
C SER A 238 -17.18 -5.06 2.58
N PHE A 239 -16.48 -6.12 3.03
CA PHE A 239 -17.11 -7.41 3.31
C PHE A 239 -18.14 -7.32 4.43
N ILE A 240 -17.83 -6.60 5.51
CA ILE A 240 -18.73 -6.44 6.65
C ILE A 240 -19.92 -5.55 6.29
N ILE A 241 -19.69 -4.53 5.47
CA ILE A 241 -20.74 -3.66 4.93
C ILE A 241 -21.75 -4.48 4.10
N CYS A 242 -21.28 -5.34 3.20
CA CYS A 242 -22.14 -6.20 2.40
C CYS A 242 -22.89 -7.23 3.25
N ILE A 243 -22.23 -7.82 4.26
CA ILE A 243 -22.89 -8.72 5.22
C ILE A 243 -23.99 -7.98 5.98
N ALA A 244 -23.73 -6.76 6.47
CA ALA A 244 -24.73 -5.96 7.17
C ALA A 244 -25.93 -5.64 6.27
N ALA A 245 -25.69 -5.17 5.07
CA ALA A 245 -26.74 -4.86 4.09
C ALA A 245 -27.71 -6.03 3.84
N LEU A 246 -27.16 -7.27 3.82
CA LEU A 246 -27.96 -8.48 3.52
C LEU A 246 -28.56 -9.13 4.77
N ALA A 247 -27.89 -9.08 5.92
CA ALA A 247 -28.19 -9.98 7.04
C ALA A 247 -28.51 -9.28 8.37
N GLY A 248 -28.24 -7.96 8.54
CA GLY A 248 -28.57 -7.30 9.80
C GLY A 248 -27.89 -5.96 10.01
N ASP A 249 -27.99 -5.43 11.23
CA ASP A 249 -27.55 -4.10 11.60
C ASP A 249 -26.18 -4.18 12.29
N ILE A 250 -25.16 -3.57 11.68
CA ILE A 250 -23.79 -3.57 12.20
C ILE A 250 -23.27 -2.14 12.33
N VAL A 251 -22.64 -1.83 13.47
CA VAL A 251 -21.85 -0.62 13.67
C VAL A 251 -20.38 -0.96 13.42
N ILE A 252 -19.81 -0.40 12.37
CA ILE A 252 -18.42 -0.62 11.96
C ILE A 252 -17.60 0.58 12.43
N LYS A 253 -16.67 0.36 13.36
CA LYS A 253 -15.83 1.39 13.96
C LYS A 253 -14.47 1.47 13.29
N ASN A 254 -13.76 2.60 13.52
CA ASN A 254 -12.42 2.85 12.99
C ASN A 254 -12.42 3.08 11.46
N LEU A 255 -13.45 3.77 10.94
CA LEU A 255 -13.54 4.14 9.52
C LEU A 255 -13.57 5.65 9.36
N MET A 256 -12.63 6.19 8.60
CA MET A 256 -12.60 7.62 8.26
C MET A 256 -13.50 7.90 7.05
N LYS A 257 -14.44 8.83 7.21
CA LYS A 257 -15.36 9.26 6.14
C LYS A 257 -14.65 9.89 4.94
N ASN A 258 -13.51 10.53 5.16
CA ASN A 258 -12.72 11.22 4.13
C ASN A 258 -11.45 10.45 3.79
N SER A 259 -11.52 9.12 3.78
CA SER A 259 -10.41 8.25 3.42
C SER A 259 -9.99 8.41 1.96
N LEU A 260 -8.70 8.30 1.71
CA LEU A 260 -8.12 8.20 0.35
C LEU A 260 -8.07 6.75 -0.16
N GLN A 261 -8.48 5.77 0.64
CA GLN A 261 -8.53 4.38 0.19
C GLN A 261 -9.56 4.22 -0.93
N ALA A 262 -9.16 3.53 -2.01
CA ALA A 262 -10.01 3.30 -3.16
C ALA A 262 -11.36 2.67 -2.78
N ASP A 263 -11.34 1.78 -1.81
CA ASP A 263 -12.47 0.92 -1.45
C ASP A 263 -13.53 1.62 -0.61
N ILE A 264 -13.33 2.89 -0.21
CA ILE A 264 -14.42 3.76 0.27
C ILE A 264 -15.55 3.88 -0.78
N ALA A 265 -15.23 3.61 -2.05
CA ALA A 265 -16.20 3.57 -3.14
C ALA A 265 -17.31 2.51 -2.92
N VAL A 266 -17.13 1.55 -2.00
CA VAL A 266 -18.20 0.65 -1.56
C VAL A 266 -19.46 1.41 -1.11
N LEU A 267 -19.31 2.60 -0.50
CA LEU A 267 -20.45 3.42 -0.10
C LEU A 267 -21.32 3.82 -1.27
N LYS A 268 -20.72 4.16 -2.42
CA LYS A 268 -21.47 4.47 -3.65
C LYS A 268 -22.16 3.22 -4.22
N ALA A 269 -21.53 2.06 -4.11
CA ALA A 269 -22.12 0.80 -4.56
C ALA A 269 -23.37 0.46 -3.73
N ILE A 270 -23.26 0.46 -2.39
CA ILE A 270 -24.39 0.14 -1.51
C ILE A 270 -25.50 1.21 -1.55
N GLU A 271 -25.16 2.48 -1.76
CA GLU A 271 -26.15 3.54 -1.98
C GLU A 271 -26.99 3.26 -3.23
N ARG A 272 -26.34 2.89 -4.36
CA ARG A 272 -27.04 2.47 -5.59
C ARG A 272 -27.88 1.23 -5.42
N ALA A 273 -27.43 0.32 -4.54
CA ALA A 273 -28.18 -0.88 -4.18
C ALA A 273 -29.36 -0.62 -3.22
N GLY A 274 -29.62 0.64 -2.83
CA GLY A 274 -30.70 0.99 -1.92
C GLY A 274 -30.46 0.66 -0.45
N VAL A 275 -29.21 0.48 -0.05
CA VAL A 275 -28.86 0.18 1.35
C VAL A 275 -28.87 1.43 2.21
N ASP A 276 -29.53 1.34 3.38
CA ASP A 276 -29.54 2.41 4.38
C ASP A 276 -28.28 2.35 5.25
N PHE A 277 -27.53 3.46 5.27
CA PHE A 277 -26.35 3.61 6.10
C PHE A 277 -26.13 5.06 6.56
N SER A 278 -25.44 5.22 7.67
CA SER A 278 -25.10 6.54 8.21
C SER A 278 -23.79 6.55 8.98
N PHE A 279 -23.14 7.71 9.05
CA PHE A 279 -21.96 7.91 9.88
C PHE A 279 -22.32 8.61 11.20
N VAL A 280 -21.75 8.10 12.30
CA VAL A 280 -21.75 8.73 13.61
C VAL A 280 -20.30 8.79 14.10
N GLY A 281 -19.64 9.95 13.96
CA GLY A 281 -18.19 10.08 14.14
C GLY A 281 -17.43 9.16 13.17
N ASP A 282 -16.49 8.39 13.68
CA ASP A 282 -15.67 7.41 12.92
C ASP A 282 -16.35 6.03 12.85
N SER A 283 -17.64 5.96 13.03
CA SER A 283 -18.41 4.72 12.96
C SER A 283 -19.42 4.77 11.84
N LEU A 284 -19.45 3.72 11.02
CA LEU A 284 -20.45 3.50 9.99
C LEU A 284 -21.51 2.54 10.50
N LEU A 285 -22.74 2.98 10.57
CA LEU A 285 -23.91 2.14 10.80
C LEU A 285 -24.46 1.70 9.44
N VAL A 286 -24.61 0.41 9.25
CA VAL A 286 -25.24 -0.20 8.07
C VAL A 286 -26.41 -1.03 8.51
N ASN A 287 -27.59 -0.77 7.94
CA ASN A 287 -28.83 -1.44 8.27
C ASN A 287 -29.16 -2.51 7.21
N LYS A 288 -29.80 -3.59 7.64
CA LYS A 288 -30.36 -4.57 6.72
C LYS A 288 -31.34 -3.89 5.79
N SER A 289 -31.15 -4.09 4.49
CA SER A 289 -31.95 -3.44 3.45
C SER A 289 -32.44 -4.45 2.40
N LYS A 290 -33.46 -4.07 1.65
CA LYS A 290 -33.86 -4.79 0.44
C LYS A 290 -32.92 -4.33 -0.67
N VAL A 291 -31.90 -5.14 -0.96
CA VAL A 291 -30.90 -4.82 -1.97
C VAL A 291 -31.51 -4.93 -3.37
N GLU A 292 -31.26 -3.93 -4.20
CA GLU A 292 -31.64 -3.88 -5.61
C GLU A 292 -30.40 -4.08 -6.51
N SER A 293 -30.65 -4.44 -7.77
CA SER A 293 -29.57 -4.58 -8.76
C SER A 293 -28.98 -3.20 -9.08
N PHE A 294 -27.69 -3.14 -9.28
CA PHE A 294 -26.95 -1.90 -9.60
C PHE A 294 -25.78 -2.17 -10.53
N ASP A 295 -25.32 -1.14 -11.23
CA ASP A 295 -24.10 -1.12 -12.01
C ASP A 295 -23.00 -0.37 -11.24
N PHE A 296 -21.79 -0.94 -11.19
CA PHE A 296 -20.66 -0.35 -10.50
C PHE A 296 -19.35 -0.58 -11.24
N ASP A 297 -18.60 0.50 -11.48
CA ASP A 297 -17.26 0.43 -12.05
C ASP A 297 -16.22 0.33 -10.92
N ALA A 298 -15.58 -0.83 -10.81
CA ALA A 298 -14.55 -1.11 -9.83
C ALA A 298 -13.12 -0.99 -10.40
N SER A 299 -12.91 -0.34 -11.54
CA SER A 299 -11.59 -0.22 -12.20
C SER A 299 -10.51 0.40 -11.31
N ASP A 300 -10.87 1.39 -10.47
CA ASP A 300 -9.96 2.03 -9.51
C ASP A 300 -9.97 1.38 -8.12
N CYS A 301 -10.90 0.47 -7.84
CA CYS A 301 -11.07 -0.23 -6.56
C CYS A 301 -11.33 -1.73 -6.77
N PRO A 302 -10.39 -2.48 -7.37
CA PRO A 302 -10.59 -3.87 -7.74
C PRO A 302 -10.83 -4.82 -6.56
N ASP A 303 -10.42 -4.45 -5.36
CA ASP A 303 -10.65 -5.23 -4.14
C ASP A 303 -12.13 -5.26 -3.71
N LEU A 304 -12.99 -4.43 -4.34
CA LEU A 304 -14.43 -4.48 -4.15
C LEU A 304 -15.15 -5.55 -4.99
N PHE A 305 -14.50 -6.17 -5.97
CA PHE A 305 -15.11 -7.25 -6.75
C PHE A 305 -15.59 -8.44 -5.91
N PRO A 306 -14.79 -8.96 -4.95
CA PRO A 306 -15.23 -10.12 -4.17
C PRO A 306 -16.41 -9.84 -3.23
N PRO A 307 -16.52 -8.69 -2.53
CA PRO A 307 -17.64 -8.41 -1.63
C PRO A 307 -18.92 -7.97 -2.34
N LEU A 308 -18.86 -7.29 -3.50
CA LEU A 308 -20.01 -6.80 -4.26
C LEU A 308 -20.56 -7.85 -5.22
#